data_b778580c9104b09641e61917ee0b5635
#
_entry.id   b778580c9104b09641e61917ee0b5635
#
_cell.length_a   1.000
_cell.length_b   1.000
_cell.length_c   1.000
_cell.angle_alpha   90.00
_cell.angle_beta   90.00
_cell.angle_gamma   90.00
#
_symmetry.space_group_name_H-M   'P 1'
#
loop_
_entity.id
_entity.type
_entity.pdbx_description
1 polymer ?
#
loop_
_entity_poly.entity_id
_entity_poly.type
_entity_poly.pdbx_seq_one_letter_code
_entity_poly.pdbx_strand_id
1 'polypeptide(L)'
;MRWYATLALSLLGGFAGAALFSFTPFGGEATRSYLMANPEVLPRAMEVLNQRERQARIDPVRDQLELAFPGAVLGNPEGTLTLVEFTDYACGYCRGSVPDVKKLIAANHDLKVVIKEFPILRPESTDAARMALAAAQQGKYAAFHDAMFELGTPNADTIAAAARTAGLDMARAQKAIDAGTFDPFLRENHELASALGIGGTPGWIVGDQVIDGAVGHERLAEAIAEARES
;
A
#
# COMPACT_ATOMS: atom_id res chain seq x y z
N MET A 1 34.34 49.12 19.85
CA MET A 1 33.02 49.21 19.13
C MET A 1 33.16 49.21 17.59
N ARG A 2 34.19 49.83 17.00
CA ARG A 2 34.33 49.91 15.52
C ARG A 2 34.60 48.56 14.82
N TRP A 3 35.19 47.56 15.46
CA TRP A 3 35.49 46.25 14.90
C TRP A 3 34.23 45.40 14.65
N TYR A 4 33.27 45.41 15.57
CA TYR A 4 32.01 44.67 15.36
C TYR A 4 31.18 45.25 14.20
N ALA A 5 31.26 46.58 13.99
CA ALA A 5 30.58 47.24 12.88
C ALA A 5 31.17 46.85 11.51
N THR A 6 32.50 46.72 11.42
CA THR A 6 33.16 46.27 10.19
C THR A 6 32.89 44.78 9.89
N LEU A 7 32.88 43.94 10.91
CA LEU A 7 32.50 42.52 10.76
C LEU A 7 31.04 42.35 10.30
N ALA A 8 30.12 43.12 10.89
CA ALA A 8 28.70 43.07 10.48
C ALA A 8 28.50 43.56 9.03
N LEU A 9 29.22 44.64 8.64
CA LEU A 9 29.15 45.16 7.27
C LEU A 9 29.74 44.15 6.26
N SER A 10 30.81 43.46 6.59
CA SER A 10 31.45 42.45 5.73
C SER A 10 30.53 41.23 5.54
N LEU A 11 29.87 40.77 6.61
CA LEU A 11 28.91 39.67 6.56
C LEU A 11 27.65 40.04 5.75
N LEU A 12 27.11 41.23 5.95
CA LEU A 12 25.97 41.74 5.18
C LEU A 12 26.32 41.93 3.69
N GLY A 13 27.50 42.48 3.40
CA GLY A 13 28.00 42.65 2.03
C GLY A 13 28.25 41.32 1.33
N GLY A 14 28.80 40.33 2.04
CA GLY A 14 28.99 38.95 1.54
C GLY A 14 27.68 38.26 1.25
N PHE A 15 26.70 38.37 2.15
CA PHE A 15 25.36 37.78 1.98
C PHE A 15 24.58 38.44 0.83
N ALA A 16 24.64 39.80 0.74
CA ALA A 16 24.01 40.53 -0.36
C ALA A 16 24.68 40.21 -1.70
N GLY A 17 26.01 40.07 -1.75
CA GLY A 17 26.75 39.66 -2.94
C GLY A 17 26.42 38.25 -3.41
N ALA A 18 26.32 37.29 -2.49
CA ALA A 18 25.93 35.91 -2.78
C ALA A 18 24.46 35.82 -3.28
N ALA A 19 23.56 36.58 -2.66
CA ALA A 19 22.18 36.66 -3.09
C ALA A 19 22.05 37.29 -4.50
N LEU A 20 22.74 38.40 -4.74
CA LEU A 20 22.77 39.02 -6.08
C LEU A 20 23.38 38.09 -7.14
N PHE A 21 24.44 37.34 -6.82
CA PHE A 21 25.05 36.38 -7.73
C PHE A 21 24.06 35.28 -8.13
N SER A 22 23.22 34.81 -7.20
CA SER A 22 22.21 33.77 -7.46
C SER A 22 21.12 34.23 -8.45
N PHE A 23 20.89 35.54 -8.55
CA PHE A 23 19.92 36.12 -9.50
C PHE A 23 20.55 36.60 -10.81
N THR A 24 21.88 36.44 -10.97
CA THR A 24 22.54 36.81 -12.23
C THR A 24 22.48 35.66 -13.25
N PRO A 25 22.53 35.94 -14.56
CA PRO A 25 22.67 34.92 -15.60
C PRO A 25 23.83 33.94 -15.36
N PHE A 26 24.90 34.39 -14.71
CA PHE A 26 26.07 33.57 -14.39
C PHE A 26 25.78 32.48 -13.36
N GLY A 27 24.92 32.72 -12.34
CA GLY A 27 24.50 31.69 -11.39
C GLY A 27 23.65 30.62 -12.04
N GLY A 28 22.74 31.02 -12.96
CA GLY A 28 21.93 30.10 -13.73
C GLY A 28 22.72 29.23 -14.72
N GLU A 29 23.73 29.84 -15.35
CA GLU A 29 24.60 29.12 -16.30
C GLU A 29 25.51 28.10 -15.62
N ALA A 30 26.04 28.42 -14.45
CA ALA A 30 26.82 27.49 -13.63
C ALA A 30 25.98 26.30 -13.18
N THR A 31 24.75 26.52 -12.72
CA THR A 31 23.81 25.45 -12.34
C THR A 31 23.43 24.59 -13.54
N ARG A 32 23.14 25.23 -14.69
CA ARG A 32 22.83 24.50 -15.94
C ARG A 32 24.02 23.64 -16.39
N SER A 33 25.23 24.22 -16.43
CA SER A 33 26.44 23.50 -16.80
C SER A 33 26.71 22.33 -15.87
N TYR A 34 26.50 22.50 -14.55
CA TYR A 34 26.63 21.42 -13.58
C TYR A 34 25.63 20.30 -13.84
N LEU A 35 24.35 20.62 -14.03
CA LEU A 35 23.30 19.62 -14.31
C LEU A 35 23.52 18.91 -15.64
N MET A 36 24.03 19.64 -16.66
CA MET A 36 24.35 19.02 -17.96
C MET A 36 25.59 18.12 -17.90
N ALA A 37 26.52 18.43 -17.01
CA ALA A 37 27.72 17.60 -16.77
C ALA A 37 27.43 16.40 -15.83
N ASN A 38 26.37 16.50 -14.99
CA ASN A 38 25.98 15.48 -14.02
C ASN A 38 24.46 15.17 -14.15
N PRO A 39 24.01 14.64 -15.29
CA PRO A 39 22.58 14.46 -15.56
C PRO A 39 21.90 13.49 -14.57
N GLU A 40 22.64 12.60 -13.91
CA GLU A 40 22.17 11.66 -12.90
C GLU A 40 21.65 12.34 -11.62
N VAL A 41 21.95 13.61 -11.41
CA VAL A 41 21.43 14.39 -10.24
C VAL A 41 19.91 14.53 -10.32
N LEU A 42 19.36 14.72 -11.54
CA LEU A 42 17.93 14.92 -11.73
C LEU A 42 17.10 13.67 -11.36
N PRO A 43 17.38 12.49 -11.90
CA PRO A 43 16.66 11.25 -11.50
C PRO A 43 16.79 10.97 -9.99
N ARG A 44 17.97 11.19 -9.40
CA ARG A 44 18.16 11.04 -7.94
C ARG A 44 17.31 12.01 -7.13
N ALA A 45 17.28 13.28 -7.54
CA ALA A 45 16.46 14.30 -6.86
C ALA A 45 14.97 13.98 -6.97
N MET A 46 14.52 13.49 -8.14
CA MET A 46 13.13 13.03 -8.33
C MET A 46 12.81 11.81 -7.49
N GLU A 47 13.73 10.85 -7.36
CA GLU A 47 13.52 9.68 -6.52
C GLU A 47 13.35 10.07 -5.04
N VAL A 48 14.21 10.97 -4.53
CA VAL A 48 14.08 11.50 -3.16
C VAL A 48 12.76 12.25 -2.97
N LEU A 49 12.32 13.01 -3.97
CA LEU A 49 11.03 13.71 -3.92
C LEU A 49 9.88 12.69 -3.88
N ASN A 50 9.87 11.73 -4.80
CA ASN A 50 8.86 10.68 -4.87
C ASN A 50 8.79 9.87 -3.58
N GLN A 51 9.93 9.55 -2.97
CA GLN A 51 9.99 8.84 -1.69
C GLN A 51 9.35 9.68 -0.57
N ARG A 52 9.68 10.97 -0.47
CA ARG A 52 9.07 11.87 0.51
C ARG A 52 7.56 12.00 0.33
N GLU A 53 7.10 12.08 -0.91
CA GLU A 53 5.67 12.16 -1.22
C GLU A 53 4.94 10.84 -0.88
N ARG A 54 5.58 9.68 -1.11
CA ARG A 54 5.04 8.38 -0.69
C ARG A 54 4.93 8.30 0.83
N GLN A 55 5.99 8.62 1.56
CA GLN A 55 6.00 8.68 3.03
C GLN A 55 4.91 9.61 3.56
N ALA A 56 4.82 10.82 3.03
CA ALA A 56 3.82 11.80 3.45
C ALA A 56 2.37 11.31 3.24
N ARG A 57 2.12 10.40 2.30
CA ARG A 57 0.80 9.78 2.08
C ARG A 57 0.56 8.57 3.00
N ILE A 58 1.59 7.76 3.25
CA ILE A 58 1.48 6.52 4.04
C ILE A 58 1.47 6.83 5.54
N ASP A 59 2.38 7.68 6.03
CA ASP A 59 2.58 7.90 7.46
C ASP A 59 1.29 8.29 8.23
N PRO A 60 0.42 9.16 7.71
CA PRO A 60 -0.82 9.52 8.43
C PRO A 60 -1.82 8.38 8.57
N VAL A 61 -1.71 7.34 7.74
CA VAL A 61 -2.66 6.22 7.67
C VAL A 61 -2.01 4.85 7.93
N ARG A 62 -0.72 4.81 8.26
CA ARG A 62 0.07 3.58 8.45
C ARG A 62 -0.58 2.61 9.43
N ASP A 63 -0.94 3.10 10.61
CA ASP A 63 -1.57 2.26 11.64
C ASP A 63 -2.88 1.63 11.15
N GLN A 64 -3.67 2.39 10.39
CA GLN A 64 -4.93 1.89 9.81
C GLN A 64 -4.68 0.89 8.67
N LEU A 65 -3.62 1.09 7.88
CA LEU A 65 -3.22 0.16 6.81
C LEU A 65 -2.80 -1.20 7.37
N GLU A 66 -1.96 -1.18 8.42
CA GLU A 66 -1.41 -2.40 9.02
C GLU A 66 -2.37 -3.08 9.99
N LEU A 67 -3.43 -2.37 10.40
CA LEU A 67 -4.49 -2.94 11.22
C LEU A 67 -5.42 -3.79 10.34
N ALA A 68 -5.33 -5.10 10.48
CA ALA A 68 -6.26 -6.01 9.81
C ALA A 68 -7.65 -5.95 10.44
N PHE A 69 -8.70 -6.18 9.63
CA PHE A 69 -9.95 -6.66 10.21
C PHE A 69 -9.65 -7.97 10.97
N PRO A 70 -10.19 -8.16 12.21
CA PRO A 70 -9.85 -9.32 13.03
C PRO A 70 -10.02 -10.64 12.27
N GLY A 71 -8.91 -11.34 12.04
CA GLY A 71 -8.87 -12.60 11.30
C GLY A 71 -8.71 -12.49 9.78
N ALA A 72 -8.72 -11.31 9.17
CA ALA A 72 -8.45 -11.10 7.73
C ALA A 72 -6.95 -10.95 7.47
N VAL A 73 -6.19 -11.96 7.81
CA VAL A 73 -4.73 -12.03 7.66
C VAL A 73 -4.36 -13.36 7.01
N LEU A 74 -3.39 -13.30 6.09
CA LEU A 74 -2.71 -14.48 5.58
C LEU A 74 -1.27 -14.51 6.11
N GLY A 75 -0.66 -15.68 6.15
CA GLY A 75 0.69 -15.85 6.71
C GLY A 75 0.71 -15.83 8.24
N ASN A 76 1.67 -15.11 8.82
CA ASN A 76 1.86 -15.05 10.26
C ASN A 76 1.14 -13.84 10.87
N PRO A 77 0.05 -14.01 11.65
CA PRO A 77 -0.65 -12.89 12.28
C PRO A 77 0.22 -12.06 13.23
N GLU A 78 1.24 -12.68 13.85
CA GLU A 78 2.21 -12.06 14.74
C GLU A 78 3.50 -11.64 14.01
N GLY A 79 3.47 -11.67 12.68
CA GLY A 79 4.61 -11.30 11.85
C GLY A 79 4.98 -9.82 12.01
N THR A 80 6.27 -9.56 12.01
CA THR A 80 6.83 -8.21 12.20
C THR A 80 6.94 -7.42 10.89
N LEU A 81 6.88 -8.10 9.75
CA LEU A 81 6.85 -7.49 8.44
C LEU A 81 5.45 -7.56 7.87
N THR A 82 4.89 -6.41 7.52
CA THR A 82 3.52 -6.33 6.98
C THR A 82 3.55 -6.04 5.48
N LEU A 83 2.85 -6.89 4.71
CA LEU A 83 2.42 -6.62 3.34
C LEU A 83 0.92 -6.38 3.35
N VAL A 84 0.46 -5.25 2.85
CA VAL A 84 -0.98 -4.95 2.71
C VAL A 84 -1.38 -5.19 1.27
N GLU A 85 -2.48 -5.90 1.05
CA GLU A 85 -3.10 -6.13 -0.27
C GLU A 85 -4.50 -5.54 -0.32
N PHE A 86 -4.75 -4.63 -1.24
CA PHE A 86 -6.11 -4.23 -1.64
C PHE A 86 -6.58 -5.16 -2.74
N THR A 87 -7.64 -5.91 -2.47
CA THR A 87 -8.08 -7.00 -3.35
C THR A 87 -9.56 -6.94 -3.67
N ASP A 88 -9.94 -7.52 -4.83
CA ASP A 88 -11.33 -7.71 -5.27
C ASP A 88 -11.47 -9.13 -5.86
N TYR A 89 -12.44 -9.88 -5.38
CA TYR A 89 -12.66 -11.27 -5.84
C TYR A 89 -13.07 -11.38 -7.31
N ALA A 90 -13.59 -10.32 -7.93
CA ALA A 90 -13.85 -10.31 -9.38
C ALA A 90 -12.59 -10.00 -10.21
N CYS A 91 -11.48 -9.64 -9.58
CA CYS A 91 -10.25 -9.28 -10.25
C CYS A 91 -9.45 -10.51 -10.68
N GLY A 92 -9.27 -10.69 -12.00
CA GLY A 92 -8.43 -11.76 -12.54
C GLY A 92 -6.95 -11.63 -12.17
N TYR A 93 -6.46 -10.40 -12.01
CA TYR A 93 -5.09 -10.11 -11.60
C TYR A 93 -4.86 -10.45 -10.12
N CYS A 94 -5.83 -10.17 -9.23
CA CYS A 94 -5.76 -10.60 -7.83
C CYS A 94 -5.72 -12.12 -7.73
N ARG A 95 -6.59 -12.81 -8.48
CA ARG A 95 -6.53 -14.28 -8.58
C ARG A 95 -5.17 -14.78 -9.03
N GLY A 96 -4.58 -14.13 -10.05
CA GLY A 96 -3.26 -14.47 -10.55
C GLY A 96 -2.14 -14.26 -9.53
N SER A 97 -2.31 -13.34 -8.57
CA SER A 97 -1.34 -13.05 -7.52
C SER A 97 -1.39 -14.01 -6.33
N VAL A 98 -2.48 -14.75 -6.13
CA VAL A 98 -2.62 -15.69 -5.00
C VAL A 98 -1.45 -16.69 -4.87
N PRO A 99 -0.99 -17.36 -5.97
CA PRO A 99 0.17 -18.24 -5.87
C PRO A 99 1.45 -17.53 -5.46
N ASP A 100 1.65 -16.28 -5.87
CA ASP A 100 2.84 -15.50 -5.54
C ASP A 100 2.84 -15.09 -4.07
N VAL A 101 1.69 -14.65 -3.55
CA VAL A 101 1.51 -14.37 -2.11
C VAL A 101 1.79 -15.62 -1.27
N LYS A 102 1.30 -16.80 -1.69
CA LYS A 102 1.58 -18.06 -1.00
C LYS A 102 3.07 -18.39 -0.98
N LYS A 103 3.80 -18.15 -2.07
CA LYS A 103 5.27 -18.34 -2.11
C LYS A 103 5.98 -17.37 -1.18
N LEU A 104 5.55 -16.09 -1.16
CA LEU A 104 6.13 -15.07 -0.27
C LEU A 104 5.94 -15.46 1.19
N ILE A 105 4.74 -15.91 1.58
CA ILE A 105 4.46 -16.38 2.94
C ILE A 105 5.34 -17.60 3.30
N ALA A 106 5.48 -18.56 2.39
CA ALA A 106 6.31 -19.74 2.62
C ALA A 106 7.80 -19.42 2.77
N ALA A 107 8.28 -18.40 2.07
CA ALA A 107 9.66 -17.95 2.12
C ALA A 107 9.97 -17.01 3.32
N ASN A 108 8.95 -16.39 3.93
CA ASN A 108 9.10 -15.37 4.96
C ASN A 108 8.20 -15.70 6.16
N HIS A 109 8.73 -16.41 7.16
CA HIS A 109 7.96 -16.85 8.34
C HIS A 109 7.48 -15.71 9.25
N ASP A 110 8.02 -14.52 9.09
CA ASP A 110 7.67 -13.30 9.80
C ASP A 110 6.77 -12.38 8.98
N LEU A 111 6.28 -12.83 7.81
CA LEU A 111 5.40 -12.06 6.95
C LEU A 111 3.94 -12.18 7.39
N LYS A 112 3.35 -11.03 7.71
CA LYS A 112 1.93 -10.81 7.91
C LYS A 112 1.35 -10.17 6.64
N VAL A 113 0.40 -10.82 5.98
CA VAL A 113 -0.31 -10.23 4.85
C VAL A 113 -1.68 -9.77 5.30
N VAL A 114 -1.86 -8.46 5.37
CA VAL A 114 -3.14 -7.81 5.72
C VAL A 114 -3.96 -7.62 4.46
N ILE A 115 -5.13 -8.24 4.42
CA ILE A 115 -6.03 -8.08 3.27
C ILE A 115 -7.03 -6.95 3.54
N LYS A 116 -7.06 -5.99 2.64
CA LYS A 116 -8.05 -4.92 2.56
C LYS A 116 -9.04 -5.25 1.46
N GLU A 117 -10.21 -5.73 1.85
CA GLU A 117 -11.30 -5.96 0.89
C GLU A 117 -11.66 -4.64 0.21
N PHE A 118 -11.48 -4.58 -1.13
CA PHE A 118 -11.67 -3.38 -1.94
C PHE A 118 -12.56 -3.69 -3.15
N PRO A 119 -13.86 -3.92 -2.93
CA PRO A 119 -14.79 -4.35 -3.96
C PRO A 119 -15.19 -3.16 -4.86
N ILE A 120 -14.53 -3.03 -6.01
CA ILE A 120 -14.72 -1.91 -6.96
C ILE A 120 -15.16 -2.34 -8.35
N LEU A 121 -15.06 -3.65 -8.67
CA LEU A 121 -15.24 -4.09 -10.06
C LEU A 121 -16.69 -4.46 -10.39
N ARG A 122 -17.44 -5.02 -9.43
CA ARG A 122 -18.80 -5.50 -9.61
C ARG A 122 -19.64 -5.36 -8.34
N PRO A 123 -20.98 -5.31 -8.42
CA PRO A 123 -21.84 -5.37 -7.24
C PRO A 123 -21.58 -6.63 -6.39
N GLU A 124 -21.41 -7.78 -7.04
CA GLU A 124 -21.17 -9.08 -6.37
C GLU A 124 -19.81 -9.14 -5.66
N SER A 125 -18.85 -8.28 -6.03
CA SER A 125 -17.59 -8.13 -5.30
C SER A 125 -17.84 -7.69 -3.86
N THR A 126 -18.82 -6.81 -3.64
CA THR A 126 -19.20 -6.36 -2.28
C THR A 126 -19.79 -7.50 -1.46
N ASP A 127 -20.60 -8.35 -2.06
CA ASP A 127 -21.18 -9.51 -1.37
C ASP A 127 -20.10 -10.54 -1.02
N ALA A 128 -19.13 -10.77 -1.92
CA ALA A 128 -17.99 -11.63 -1.65
C ALA A 128 -17.11 -11.08 -0.53
N ALA A 129 -16.83 -9.76 -0.53
CA ALA A 129 -16.05 -9.09 0.50
C ALA A 129 -16.73 -9.16 1.89
N ARG A 130 -18.05 -8.94 1.95
CA ARG A 130 -18.82 -9.12 3.19
C ARG A 130 -18.74 -10.55 3.71
N MET A 131 -18.86 -11.54 2.81
CA MET A 131 -18.75 -12.96 3.20
C MET A 131 -17.34 -13.31 3.66
N ALA A 132 -16.29 -12.73 3.04
CA ALA A 132 -14.90 -12.88 3.47
C ALA A 132 -14.67 -12.33 4.89
N LEU A 133 -15.20 -11.15 5.20
CA LEU A 133 -15.13 -10.60 6.55
C LEU A 133 -15.96 -11.41 7.58
N ALA A 134 -17.08 -11.99 7.16
CA ALA A 134 -17.83 -12.94 7.98
C ALA A 134 -17.04 -14.24 8.22
N ALA A 135 -16.26 -14.69 7.23
CA ALA A 135 -15.34 -15.82 7.39
C ALA A 135 -14.19 -15.47 8.36
N ALA A 136 -13.68 -14.24 8.30
CA ALA A 136 -12.67 -13.75 9.26
C ALA A 136 -13.16 -13.82 10.70
N GLN A 137 -14.37 -13.37 10.99
CA GLN A 137 -14.99 -13.46 12.33
C GLN A 137 -15.15 -14.91 12.84
N GLN A 138 -15.07 -15.86 11.94
CA GLN A 138 -15.18 -17.30 12.26
C GLN A 138 -13.81 -18.01 12.21
N GLY A 139 -12.70 -17.27 12.02
CA GLY A 139 -11.36 -17.83 11.89
C GLY A 139 -11.15 -18.66 10.63
N LYS A 140 -11.90 -18.38 9.56
CA LYS A 140 -11.94 -19.15 8.31
C LYS A 140 -11.60 -18.32 7.07
N TYR A 141 -10.99 -17.15 7.28
CA TYR A 141 -10.70 -16.19 6.21
C TYR A 141 -9.87 -16.80 5.10
N ALA A 142 -8.71 -17.38 5.43
CA ALA A 142 -7.79 -17.93 4.43
C ALA A 142 -8.46 -19.04 3.58
N ALA A 143 -9.24 -19.91 4.21
CA ALA A 143 -9.96 -20.98 3.51
C ALA A 143 -11.03 -20.42 2.56
N PHE A 144 -11.76 -19.38 2.99
CA PHE A 144 -12.75 -18.71 2.14
C PHE A 144 -12.06 -17.97 0.99
N HIS A 145 -11.02 -17.22 1.27
CA HIS A 145 -10.25 -16.44 0.30
C HIS A 145 -9.73 -17.34 -0.83
N ASP A 146 -9.08 -18.45 -0.47
CA ASP A 146 -8.58 -19.42 -1.45
C ASP A 146 -9.72 -20.01 -2.28
N ALA A 147 -10.79 -20.50 -1.63
CA ALA A 147 -11.92 -21.12 -2.31
C ALA A 147 -12.63 -20.13 -3.25
N MET A 148 -12.78 -18.85 -2.84
CA MET A 148 -13.45 -17.84 -3.65
C MET A 148 -12.66 -17.51 -4.91
N PHE A 149 -11.34 -17.37 -4.82
CA PHE A 149 -10.50 -17.17 -6.00
C PHE A 149 -10.43 -18.41 -6.90
N GLU A 150 -10.45 -19.60 -6.34
CA GLU A 150 -10.48 -20.86 -7.11
C GLU A 150 -11.79 -21.03 -7.90
N LEU A 151 -12.94 -20.72 -7.29
CA LEU A 151 -14.25 -20.81 -7.93
C LEU A 151 -14.50 -19.74 -8.99
N GLY A 152 -13.74 -18.67 -8.98
CA GLY A 152 -13.72 -17.67 -10.04
C GLY A 152 -14.54 -16.41 -9.74
N THR A 153 -15.30 -15.92 -10.73
CA THR A 153 -16.04 -14.66 -10.60
C THR A 153 -17.13 -14.77 -9.53
N PRO A 154 -17.21 -13.81 -8.58
CA PRO A 154 -18.23 -13.83 -7.54
C PRO A 154 -19.63 -13.72 -8.12
N ASN A 155 -20.51 -14.57 -7.62
CA ASN A 155 -21.96 -14.55 -7.73
C ASN A 155 -22.55 -15.30 -6.54
N ALA A 156 -23.87 -15.31 -6.38
CA ALA A 156 -24.52 -15.95 -5.23
C ALA A 156 -24.10 -17.42 -5.05
N ASP A 157 -23.98 -18.18 -6.15
CA ASP A 157 -23.66 -19.62 -6.10
C ASP A 157 -22.20 -19.85 -5.73
N THR A 158 -21.26 -19.10 -6.34
CA THR A 158 -19.81 -19.22 -6.08
C THR A 158 -19.47 -18.74 -4.66
N ILE A 159 -20.07 -17.65 -4.18
CA ILE A 159 -19.89 -17.16 -2.81
C ILE A 159 -20.40 -18.20 -1.81
N ALA A 160 -21.60 -18.75 -2.03
CA ALA A 160 -22.14 -19.78 -1.15
C ALA A 160 -21.31 -21.09 -1.21
N ALA A 161 -20.77 -21.45 -2.37
CA ALA A 161 -19.88 -22.61 -2.52
C ALA A 161 -18.56 -22.40 -1.77
N ALA A 162 -17.91 -21.22 -1.91
CA ALA A 162 -16.69 -20.87 -1.17
C ALA A 162 -16.92 -20.92 0.34
N ALA A 163 -18.04 -20.35 0.80
CA ALA A 163 -18.40 -20.34 2.21
C ALA A 163 -18.61 -21.79 2.76
N ARG A 164 -19.25 -22.66 1.99
CA ARG A 164 -19.38 -24.08 2.37
C ARG A 164 -18.04 -24.80 2.39
N THR A 165 -17.19 -24.58 1.38
CA THR A 165 -15.84 -25.16 1.31
C THR A 165 -15.00 -24.74 2.52
N ALA A 166 -15.09 -23.48 2.92
CA ALA A 166 -14.43 -22.97 4.12
C ALA A 166 -15.11 -23.43 5.43
N GLY A 167 -16.27 -24.09 5.35
CA GLY A 167 -17.01 -24.59 6.50
C GLY A 167 -17.61 -23.48 7.37
N LEU A 168 -18.11 -22.39 6.76
CA LEU A 168 -18.75 -21.28 7.49
C LEU A 168 -20.09 -21.70 8.10
N ASP A 169 -20.38 -21.15 9.28
CA ASP A 169 -21.75 -21.07 9.77
C ASP A 169 -22.45 -19.94 8.98
N MET A 170 -23.28 -20.40 8.00
CA MET A 170 -23.97 -19.50 7.08
C MET A 170 -25.02 -18.63 7.79
N ALA A 171 -25.69 -19.14 8.84
CA ALA A 171 -26.68 -18.38 9.56
C ALA A 171 -26.04 -17.23 10.35
N ARG A 172 -24.90 -17.49 10.97
CA ARG A 172 -24.08 -16.47 11.64
C ARG A 172 -23.53 -15.45 10.66
N ALA A 173 -23.01 -15.90 9.52
CA ALA A 173 -22.49 -15.02 8.49
C ALA A 173 -23.59 -14.09 7.95
N GLN A 174 -24.75 -14.66 7.55
CA GLN A 174 -25.86 -13.89 7.00
C GLN A 174 -26.39 -12.86 8.00
N LYS A 175 -26.54 -13.26 9.28
CA LYS A 175 -26.97 -12.35 10.33
C LYS A 175 -26.05 -11.12 10.47
N ALA A 176 -24.72 -11.31 10.39
CA ALA A 176 -23.76 -10.23 10.47
C ALA A 176 -23.80 -9.33 9.21
N ILE A 177 -23.98 -9.94 8.04
CA ILE A 177 -24.13 -9.23 6.76
C ILE A 177 -25.40 -8.36 6.78
N ASP A 178 -26.54 -8.94 7.16
CA ASP A 178 -27.84 -8.24 7.22
C ASP A 178 -27.83 -7.08 8.21
N ALA A 179 -27.02 -7.20 9.27
CA ALA A 179 -26.81 -6.13 10.24
C ALA A 179 -25.88 -5.01 9.75
N GLY A 180 -25.31 -5.12 8.55
CA GLY A 180 -24.36 -4.12 8.00
C GLY A 180 -23.04 -4.05 8.77
N THR A 181 -22.65 -5.12 9.48
CA THR A 181 -21.47 -5.15 10.36
C THR A 181 -20.17 -4.79 9.63
N PHE A 182 -20.08 -5.13 8.35
CA PHE A 182 -18.85 -5.04 7.56
C PHE A 182 -18.76 -3.76 6.73
N ASP A 183 -19.85 -3.05 6.51
CA ASP A 183 -19.90 -1.89 5.63
C ASP A 183 -18.99 -0.72 6.07
N PRO A 184 -18.80 -0.44 7.38
CA PRO A 184 -17.84 0.55 7.82
C PRO A 184 -16.40 0.22 7.40
N PHE A 185 -16.00 -1.05 7.48
CA PHE A 185 -14.65 -1.50 7.13
C PHE A 185 -14.42 -1.44 5.62
N LEU A 186 -15.41 -1.81 4.80
CA LEU A 186 -15.32 -1.68 3.35
C LEU A 186 -15.19 -0.22 2.93
N ARG A 187 -15.90 0.68 3.59
CA ARG A 187 -15.81 2.12 3.34
C ARG A 187 -14.45 2.68 3.74
N GLU A 188 -13.94 2.30 4.92
CA GLU A 188 -12.60 2.67 5.39
C GLU A 188 -11.52 2.21 4.38
N ASN A 189 -11.62 0.99 3.87
CA ASN A 189 -10.69 0.50 2.85
C ASN A 189 -10.74 1.33 1.56
N HIS A 190 -11.93 1.81 1.15
CA HIS A 190 -12.05 2.73 0.00
C HIS A 190 -11.41 4.10 0.29
N GLU A 191 -11.59 4.62 1.49
CA GLU A 191 -10.99 5.89 1.91
C GLU A 191 -9.46 5.78 1.95
N LEU A 192 -8.92 4.69 2.51
CA LEU A 192 -7.48 4.39 2.53
C LEU A 192 -6.91 4.25 1.12
N ALA A 193 -7.55 3.47 0.25
CA ALA A 193 -7.13 3.32 -1.15
C ALA A 193 -7.08 4.68 -1.86
N SER A 194 -8.11 5.51 -1.68
CA SER A 194 -8.18 6.85 -2.26
C SER A 194 -7.07 7.77 -1.74
N ALA A 195 -6.79 7.78 -0.43
CA ALA A 195 -5.73 8.60 0.17
C ALA A 195 -4.34 8.22 -0.36
N LEU A 196 -4.13 6.95 -0.70
CA LEU A 196 -2.88 6.43 -1.26
C LEU A 196 -2.79 6.53 -2.79
N GLY A 197 -3.90 6.91 -3.45
CA GLY A 197 -3.97 6.95 -4.91
C GLY A 197 -4.12 5.58 -5.56
N ILE A 198 -4.54 4.55 -4.80
CA ILE A 198 -4.80 3.21 -5.33
C ILE A 198 -6.16 3.22 -6.03
N GLY A 199 -6.16 3.13 -7.35
CA GLY A 199 -7.37 3.17 -8.18
C GLY A 199 -7.78 1.82 -8.76
N GLY A 200 -7.05 0.74 -8.47
CA GLY A 200 -7.27 -0.60 -9.01
C GLY A 200 -6.83 -1.71 -8.08
N THR A 201 -7.05 -2.95 -8.50
CA THR A 201 -6.66 -4.15 -7.76
C THR A 201 -5.83 -5.10 -8.64
N PRO A 202 -4.86 -5.83 -8.05
CA PRO A 202 -4.38 -5.66 -6.68
C PRO A 202 -3.59 -4.36 -6.50
N GLY A 203 -3.67 -3.77 -5.30
CA GLY A 203 -2.79 -2.71 -4.85
C GLY A 203 -2.03 -3.18 -3.61
N TRP A 204 -0.74 -2.84 -3.49
CA TRP A 204 0.12 -3.35 -2.43
C TRP A 204 0.81 -2.22 -1.67
N ILE A 205 0.98 -2.41 -0.36
CA ILE A 205 1.84 -1.55 0.45
C ILE A 205 2.78 -2.45 1.25
N VAL A 206 4.07 -2.13 1.22
CA VAL A 206 5.09 -2.71 2.08
C VAL A 206 6.11 -1.62 2.45
N GLY A 207 6.35 -1.41 3.74
CA GLY A 207 7.13 -0.25 4.20
C GLY A 207 6.55 1.06 3.66
N ASP A 208 7.38 1.84 2.97
CA ASP A 208 7.00 3.13 2.37
C ASP A 208 6.65 3.03 0.87
N GLN A 209 6.43 1.81 0.37
CA GLN A 209 6.14 1.59 -1.04
C GLN A 209 4.66 1.34 -1.27
N VAL A 210 4.08 2.07 -2.24
CA VAL A 210 2.80 1.77 -2.87
C VAL A 210 3.10 1.17 -4.23
N ILE A 211 2.59 -0.02 -4.49
CA ILE A 211 2.83 -0.77 -5.72
C ILE A 211 1.47 -1.10 -6.35
N ASP A 212 1.27 -0.71 -7.60
CA ASP A 212 0.02 -0.92 -8.30
C ASP A 212 0.08 -2.14 -9.23
N GLY A 213 -1.01 -2.91 -9.22
CA GLY A 213 -1.22 -4.00 -10.17
C GLY A 213 -0.52 -5.31 -9.82
N ALA A 214 -0.66 -6.29 -10.70
CA ALA A 214 -0.06 -7.62 -10.56
C ALA A 214 1.40 -7.59 -11.03
N VAL A 215 2.30 -7.24 -10.13
CA VAL A 215 3.74 -7.07 -10.43
C VAL A 215 4.55 -8.37 -10.35
N GLY A 216 3.92 -9.47 -9.89
CA GLY A 216 4.55 -10.78 -9.77
C GLY A 216 5.42 -10.94 -8.51
N HIS A 217 5.82 -12.21 -8.30
CA HIS A 217 6.56 -12.62 -7.11
C HIS A 217 7.87 -11.86 -6.90
N GLU A 218 8.67 -11.69 -7.96
CA GLU A 218 10.03 -11.11 -7.85
C GLU A 218 9.96 -9.68 -7.32
N ARG A 219 9.11 -8.85 -7.93
CA ARG A 219 8.98 -7.43 -7.50
C ARG A 219 8.47 -7.29 -6.07
N LEU A 220 7.52 -8.13 -5.65
CA LEU A 220 7.06 -8.13 -4.26
C LEU A 220 8.14 -8.62 -3.29
N ALA A 221 8.93 -9.63 -3.68
CA ALA A 221 10.04 -10.11 -2.86
C ALA A 221 11.13 -9.05 -2.70
N GLU A 222 11.45 -8.30 -3.76
CA GLU A 222 12.36 -7.15 -3.68
C GLU A 222 11.84 -6.08 -2.71
N ALA A 223 10.57 -5.69 -2.84
CA ALA A 223 9.97 -4.70 -1.96
C ALA A 223 9.96 -5.13 -0.47
N ILE A 224 9.73 -6.42 -0.22
CA ILE A 224 9.82 -7.03 1.11
C ILE A 224 11.25 -6.96 1.65
N ALA A 225 12.25 -7.24 0.82
CA ALA A 225 13.67 -7.15 1.22
C ALA A 225 14.07 -5.71 1.54
N GLU A 226 13.68 -4.74 0.70
CA GLU A 226 13.92 -3.31 0.92
C GLU A 226 13.26 -2.80 2.21
N ALA A 227 12.03 -3.25 2.51
CA ALA A 227 11.32 -2.87 3.74
C ALA A 227 11.96 -3.43 5.03
N ARG A 228 12.80 -4.48 4.94
CA ARG A 228 13.56 -5.02 6.10
C ARG A 228 14.79 -4.18 6.43
N GLU A 229 15.29 -3.40 5.47
CA GLU A 229 16.52 -2.60 5.61
C GLU A 229 16.21 -1.17 6.08
N SER A 230 14.93 -0.75 6.05
CA SER A 230 14.46 0.59 6.41
C SER A 230 14.05 0.66 7.89
#